data_aefde7f96835101e0628e9df52391b8d
#
_entry.id   aefde7f96835101e0628e9df52391b8d
#
_cell.length_a   1.000
_cell.length_b   1.000
_cell.length_c   1.000
_cell.angle_alpha   90.00
_cell.angle_beta   90.00
_cell.angle_gamma   90.00
#
_symmetry.space_group_name_H-M   'P 1'
#
loop_
_entity.id
_entity.type
_entity.pdbx_description
1 polymer ?
#
loop_
_entity_poly.entity_id
_entity_poly.type
_entity_poly.pdbx_seq_one_letter_code
_entity_poly.pdbx_strand_id
1 'polypeptide(L)'
;MPEETHVIAHISDLHCGEAYFESNLLDRAISEVNDLRPDIVICSGDLTTFGFRHEYQLAREYLDRIECQELVVVPGNHDSRNVGYVHFEELFGERNSVLRKDGVTVVAVDSTEPDLDHGQIGRGRYRWIEEQFDDESQLRIFVLHHHLLPVPGTGRERNVVYDAGDAIETLQRAGVHLVLSGHKHVPYAWKLENLFVVNTGTVSSLRLRGRTRPCYNVIEVSGAHVAVWRKHPFHGQERIIQFSLDTFEFEKYTSRIEDEVTTR
;
A
#
# COMPACT_ATOMS: atom_id res chain seq x y z
N MET A 1 19.83 -6.51 -24.47
CA MET A 1 19.31 -7.57 -23.56
C MET A 1 17.90 -7.14 -23.21
N PRO A 2 16.92 -8.01 -23.01
CA PRO A 2 15.65 -7.56 -22.47
C PRO A 2 15.93 -6.86 -21.13
N GLU A 3 15.32 -5.71 -20.90
CA GLU A 3 15.39 -5.02 -19.62
C GLU A 3 14.81 -5.94 -18.55
N GLU A 4 15.49 -6.04 -17.43
CA GLU A 4 15.02 -6.83 -16.29
C GLU A 4 13.77 -6.16 -15.74
N THR A 5 12.69 -6.93 -15.59
CA THR A 5 11.43 -6.41 -15.08
C THR A 5 11.33 -6.74 -13.60
N HIS A 6 11.23 -5.73 -12.76
CA HIS A 6 10.99 -5.89 -11.33
C HIS A 6 9.49 -5.92 -11.06
N VAL A 7 9.07 -6.84 -10.19
CA VAL A 7 7.67 -7.02 -9.79
C VAL A 7 7.52 -6.72 -8.30
N ILE A 8 6.63 -5.79 -7.96
CA ILE A 8 6.30 -5.44 -6.59
C ILE A 8 4.84 -5.73 -6.35
N ALA A 9 4.52 -6.53 -5.34
CA ALA A 9 3.14 -6.76 -4.90
C ALA A 9 2.80 -5.83 -3.73
N HIS A 10 1.63 -5.18 -3.77
CA HIS A 10 1.15 -4.27 -2.73
C HIS A 10 -0.21 -4.73 -2.22
N ILE A 11 -0.24 -5.26 -1.01
CA ILE A 11 -1.43 -5.70 -0.28
C ILE A 11 -1.70 -4.75 0.89
N SER A 12 -2.93 -4.72 1.41
CA SER A 12 -3.32 -3.90 2.56
C SER A 12 -4.61 -4.38 3.19
N ASP A 13 -4.89 -3.90 4.40
CA ASP A 13 -6.19 -4.03 5.04
C ASP A 13 -6.63 -5.51 5.14
N LEU A 14 -5.77 -6.33 5.78
CA LEU A 14 -6.03 -7.75 5.99
C LEU A 14 -7.19 -7.96 6.98
N HIS A 15 -7.23 -7.15 8.05
CA HIS A 15 -8.25 -7.20 9.11
C HIS A 15 -8.44 -8.60 9.70
N CYS A 16 -7.35 -9.30 9.97
CA CYS A 16 -7.39 -10.58 10.65
C CYS A 16 -8.17 -10.47 11.97
N GLY A 17 -9.08 -11.42 12.20
CA GLY A 17 -9.92 -11.43 13.39
C GLY A 17 -11.26 -10.70 13.29
N GLU A 18 -11.52 -9.97 12.22
CA GLU A 18 -12.80 -9.30 11.97
C GLU A 18 -13.90 -10.29 11.54
N ALA A 19 -15.17 -9.96 11.84
CA ALA A 19 -16.33 -10.74 11.37
C ALA A 19 -16.46 -10.76 9.83
N TYR A 20 -15.86 -9.81 9.14
CA TYR A 20 -15.85 -9.71 7.68
C TYR A 20 -14.54 -10.20 7.05
N PHE A 21 -13.64 -10.75 7.86
CA PHE A 21 -12.40 -11.38 7.36
C PHE A 21 -12.73 -12.66 6.61
N GLU A 22 -12.29 -12.74 5.38
CA GLU A 22 -12.46 -13.90 4.50
C GLU A 22 -11.11 -14.56 4.22
N SER A 23 -10.84 -15.63 4.94
CA SER A 23 -9.58 -16.38 4.82
C SER A 23 -9.31 -16.85 3.40
N ASN A 24 -10.34 -17.31 2.68
CA ASN A 24 -10.22 -17.79 1.30
C ASN A 24 -9.73 -16.70 0.33
N LEU A 25 -10.11 -15.44 0.57
CA LEU A 25 -9.61 -14.32 -0.23
C LEU A 25 -8.11 -14.09 0.01
N LEU A 26 -7.68 -14.12 1.28
CA LEU A 26 -6.27 -13.94 1.64
C LEU A 26 -5.43 -15.13 1.17
N ASP A 27 -5.92 -16.36 1.35
CA ASP A 27 -5.29 -17.57 0.82
C ASP A 27 -5.07 -17.48 -0.69
N ARG A 28 -6.10 -17.04 -1.41
CA ARG A 28 -6.02 -16.87 -2.85
C ARG A 28 -5.06 -15.76 -3.26
N ALA A 29 -5.11 -14.62 -2.60
CA ALA A 29 -4.22 -13.50 -2.88
C ALA A 29 -2.76 -13.88 -2.67
N ILE A 30 -2.43 -14.58 -1.57
CA ILE A 30 -1.07 -15.06 -1.27
C ILE A 30 -0.62 -16.05 -2.35
N SER A 31 -1.47 -17.01 -2.73
CA SER A 31 -1.15 -17.95 -3.83
C SER A 31 -0.85 -17.19 -5.13
N GLU A 32 -1.69 -16.22 -5.51
CA GLU A 32 -1.48 -15.42 -6.71
C GLU A 32 -0.23 -14.53 -6.64
N VAL A 33 0.10 -14.00 -5.46
CA VAL A 33 1.34 -13.24 -5.22
C VAL A 33 2.56 -14.15 -5.38
N ASN A 34 2.53 -15.35 -4.80
CA ASN A 34 3.63 -16.31 -4.93
C ASN A 34 3.84 -16.76 -6.39
N ASP A 35 2.75 -16.96 -7.15
CA ASP A 35 2.82 -17.27 -8.58
C ASP A 35 3.50 -16.18 -9.41
N LEU A 36 3.38 -14.89 -8.97
CA LEU A 36 4.06 -13.76 -9.61
C LEU A 36 5.57 -13.72 -9.34
N ARG A 37 6.04 -14.36 -8.26
CA ARG A 37 7.43 -14.32 -7.78
C ARG A 37 7.93 -12.87 -7.64
N PRO A 38 7.29 -12.04 -6.81
CA PRO A 38 7.65 -10.65 -6.69
C PRO A 38 9.04 -10.48 -6.08
N ASP A 39 9.75 -9.43 -6.48
CA ASP A 39 11.02 -9.03 -5.89
C ASP A 39 10.82 -8.39 -4.51
N ILE A 40 9.69 -7.68 -4.33
CA ILE A 40 9.32 -7.00 -3.10
C ILE A 40 7.82 -7.20 -2.86
N VAL A 41 7.44 -7.47 -1.62
CA VAL A 41 6.04 -7.39 -1.17
C VAL A 41 5.90 -6.26 -0.16
N ILE A 42 4.89 -5.43 -0.34
CA ILE A 42 4.57 -4.31 0.54
C ILE A 42 3.19 -4.56 1.15
N CYS A 43 3.09 -4.52 2.48
CA CYS A 43 1.83 -4.54 3.22
C CYS A 43 1.64 -3.20 3.92
N SER A 44 0.68 -2.40 3.46
CA SER A 44 0.46 -1.04 3.93
C SER A 44 -0.51 -0.92 5.10
N GLY A 45 -0.56 -1.94 5.98
CA GLY A 45 -1.20 -1.84 7.30
C GLY A 45 -2.60 -2.42 7.38
N ASP A 46 -3.22 -2.20 8.56
CA ASP A 46 -4.47 -2.81 9.00
C ASP A 46 -4.41 -4.34 8.89
N LEU A 47 -3.36 -4.91 9.51
CA LEU A 47 -3.15 -6.35 9.63
C LEU A 47 -4.23 -6.98 10.50
N THR A 48 -4.62 -6.25 11.54
CA THR A 48 -5.54 -6.63 12.62
C THR A 48 -6.83 -5.80 12.58
N THR A 49 -7.78 -6.14 13.41
CA THR A 49 -9.03 -5.37 13.60
C THR A 49 -8.97 -4.51 14.85
N PHE A 50 -8.45 -5.07 15.94
CA PHE A 50 -8.42 -4.42 17.26
C PHE A 50 -7.01 -4.30 17.85
N GLY A 51 -5.97 -4.70 17.13
CA GLY A 51 -4.60 -4.68 17.63
C GLY A 51 -4.31 -5.75 18.68
N PHE A 52 -5.13 -6.77 18.80
CA PHE A 52 -4.91 -7.84 19.78
C PHE A 52 -3.81 -8.80 19.31
N ARG A 53 -3.05 -9.33 20.26
CA ARG A 53 -1.93 -10.21 19.97
C ARG A 53 -2.30 -11.43 19.11
N HIS A 54 -3.44 -12.06 19.35
CA HIS A 54 -3.89 -13.22 18.58
C HIS A 54 -4.23 -12.88 17.12
N GLU A 55 -4.72 -11.66 16.87
CA GLU A 55 -4.96 -11.16 15.50
C GLU A 55 -3.63 -10.96 14.77
N TYR A 56 -2.63 -10.39 15.45
CA TYR A 56 -1.29 -10.25 14.93
C TYR A 56 -0.61 -11.59 14.63
N GLN A 57 -0.79 -12.58 15.51
CA GLN A 57 -0.28 -13.93 15.27
C GLN A 57 -0.89 -14.55 14.02
N LEU A 58 -2.20 -14.40 13.83
CA LEU A 58 -2.89 -14.84 12.62
C LEU A 58 -2.38 -14.12 11.38
N ALA A 59 -2.24 -12.79 11.43
CA ALA A 59 -1.70 -12.01 10.33
C ALA A 59 -0.26 -12.45 9.97
N ARG A 60 0.57 -12.71 11.00
CA ARG A 60 1.94 -13.20 10.80
C ARG A 60 1.96 -14.57 10.13
N GLU A 61 1.08 -15.51 10.55
CA GLU A 61 0.96 -16.84 9.93
C GLU A 61 0.62 -16.73 8.42
N TYR A 62 -0.21 -15.77 8.03
CA TYR A 62 -0.51 -15.52 6.62
C TYR A 62 0.69 -14.91 5.88
N LEU A 63 1.30 -13.87 6.44
CA LEU A 63 2.41 -13.19 5.78
C LEU A 63 3.66 -14.08 5.65
N ASP A 64 3.89 -15.00 6.59
CA ASP A 64 4.98 -15.98 6.53
C ASP A 64 4.82 -17.00 5.38
N ARG A 65 3.65 -17.10 4.76
CA ARG A 65 3.40 -17.94 3.58
C ARG A 65 3.73 -17.24 2.27
N ILE A 66 4.08 -15.96 2.32
CA ILE A 66 4.53 -15.22 1.13
C ILE A 66 5.96 -15.64 0.81
N GLU A 67 6.15 -16.17 -0.39
CA GLU A 67 7.44 -16.64 -0.90
C GLU A 67 8.24 -15.47 -1.51
N CYS A 68 8.55 -14.47 -0.69
CA CYS A 68 9.35 -13.32 -1.07
C CYS A 68 10.34 -13.00 0.04
N GLN A 69 11.59 -12.70 -0.32
CA GLN A 69 12.63 -12.37 0.67
C GLN A 69 12.44 -10.97 1.27
N GLU A 70 11.92 -10.06 0.46
CA GLU A 70 11.76 -8.65 0.84
C GLU A 70 10.28 -8.35 1.12
N LEU A 71 9.93 -8.35 2.40
CA LEU A 71 8.60 -7.99 2.89
C LEU A 71 8.69 -6.70 3.71
N VAL A 72 8.05 -5.65 3.22
CA VAL A 72 7.93 -4.35 3.91
C VAL A 72 6.54 -4.27 4.51
N VAL A 73 6.45 -4.02 5.82
CA VAL A 73 5.17 -3.92 6.54
C VAL A 73 5.14 -2.61 7.34
N VAL A 74 4.04 -1.88 7.28
CA VAL A 74 3.76 -0.75 8.17
C VAL A 74 2.47 -1.02 8.95
N PRO A 75 2.31 -0.46 10.16
CA PRO A 75 1.04 -0.58 10.87
C PRO A 75 -0.04 0.33 10.26
N GLY A 76 -1.30 -0.10 10.37
CA GLY A 76 -2.46 0.73 10.14
C GLY A 76 -3.11 1.22 11.44
N ASN A 77 -4.16 2.04 11.35
CA ASN A 77 -4.81 2.59 12.55
C ASN A 77 -5.48 1.51 13.41
N HIS A 78 -5.96 0.43 12.82
CA HIS A 78 -6.47 -0.72 13.56
C HIS A 78 -5.38 -1.46 14.32
N ASP A 79 -4.17 -1.48 13.79
CA ASP A 79 -2.99 -2.09 14.39
C ASP A 79 -2.49 -1.33 15.62
N SER A 80 -2.78 -0.05 15.72
CA SER A 80 -2.36 0.81 16.84
C SER A 80 -3.38 0.90 17.97
N ARG A 81 -4.49 0.15 17.89
CA ARG A 81 -5.48 0.06 18.95
C ARG A 81 -5.02 -0.86 20.09
N ASN A 82 -5.52 -0.62 21.31
CA ASN A 82 -5.32 -1.51 22.45
C ASN A 82 -3.84 -1.92 22.65
N VAL A 83 -2.91 -0.98 22.60
CA VAL A 83 -1.44 -1.19 22.67
C VAL A 83 -0.89 -2.09 21.56
N GLY A 84 -1.61 -2.25 20.48
CA GLY A 84 -1.23 -3.10 19.34
C GLY A 84 0.11 -2.73 18.72
N TYR A 85 0.52 -1.45 18.80
CA TYR A 85 1.86 -1.02 18.35
C TYR A 85 3.00 -1.77 19.05
N VAL A 86 2.81 -2.22 20.30
CA VAL A 86 3.79 -3.08 21.00
C VAL A 86 3.85 -4.46 20.37
N HIS A 87 2.68 -5.04 20.05
CA HIS A 87 2.61 -6.34 19.39
C HIS A 87 3.14 -6.30 17.97
N PHE A 88 2.93 -5.17 17.26
CA PHE A 88 3.54 -4.96 15.97
C PHE A 88 5.06 -5.00 16.05
N GLU A 89 5.66 -4.23 16.97
CA GLU A 89 7.11 -4.17 17.16
C GLU A 89 7.70 -5.53 17.55
N GLU A 90 7.01 -6.31 18.38
CA GLU A 90 7.45 -7.65 18.76
C GLU A 90 7.46 -8.66 17.58
N LEU A 91 6.50 -8.56 16.66
CA LEU A 91 6.29 -9.57 15.61
C LEU A 91 6.84 -9.14 14.24
N PHE A 92 6.86 -7.84 13.95
CA PHE A 92 7.26 -7.29 12.65
C PHE A 92 8.49 -6.37 12.72
N GLY A 93 8.93 -6.00 13.91
CA GLY A 93 10.06 -5.09 14.10
C GLY A 93 9.66 -3.61 14.07
N GLU A 94 10.58 -2.77 13.61
CA GLU A 94 10.37 -1.33 13.62
C GLU A 94 9.20 -0.89 12.73
N ARG A 95 8.43 0.10 13.20
CA ARG A 95 7.27 0.64 12.49
C ARG A 95 7.65 1.56 11.31
N ASN A 96 8.92 1.97 11.25
CA ASN A 96 9.48 2.68 10.10
C ASN A 96 10.64 1.87 9.56
N SER A 97 10.71 1.71 8.25
CA SER A 97 11.76 0.90 7.63
C SER A 97 12.19 1.47 6.28
N VAL A 98 13.37 1.08 5.86
CA VAL A 98 13.93 1.43 4.55
C VAL A 98 14.46 0.17 3.90
N LEU A 99 13.99 -0.11 2.69
CA LEU A 99 14.51 -1.18 1.83
C LEU A 99 15.16 -0.56 0.60
N ARG A 100 16.37 -1.04 0.27
CA ARG A 100 17.05 -0.70 -0.99
C ARG A 100 17.40 -1.99 -1.71
N LYS A 101 16.87 -2.16 -2.91
CA LYS A 101 17.06 -3.36 -3.71
C LYS A 101 16.96 -3.03 -5.20
N ASP A 102 17.94 -3.44 -5.97
CA ASP A 102 17.93 -3.45 -7.43
C ASP A 102 17.40 -2.14 -8.07
N GLY A 103 17.90 -1.00 -7.59
CA GLY A 103 17.50 0.33 -8.08
C GLY A 103 16.15 0.83 -7.55
N VAL A 104 15.52 0.12 -6.62
CA VAL A 104 14.29 0.54 -5.94
C VAL A 104 14.62 0.91 -4.49
N THR A 105 14.19 2.10 -4.05
CA THR A 105 14.18 2.49 -2.65
C THR A 105 12.75 2.60 -2.15
N VAL A 106 12.44 1.85 -1.09
CA VAL A 106 11.16 1.91 -0.39
C VAL A 106 11.38 2.48 1.00
N VAL A 107 10.73 3.61 1.29
CA VAL A 107 10.69 4.20 2.64
C VAL A 107 9.29 4.04 3.19
N ALA A 108 9.17 3.25 4.24
CA ALA A 108 7.92 2.90 4.87
C ALA A 108 7.81 3.58 6.24
N VAL A 109 6.72 4.31 6.48
CA VAL A 109 6.54 5.18 7.66
C VAL A 109 5.21 4.89 8.35
N ASP A 110 5.28 4.69 9.66
CA ASP A 110 4.10 4.65 10.51
C ASP A 110 3.40 6.02 10.53
N SER A 111 2.17 6.03 10.07
CA SER A 111 1.29 7.20 10.07
C SER A 111 0.21 7.14 11.14
N THR A 112 0.29 6.16 12.06
CA THR A 112 -0.77 5.92 13.05
C THR A 112 -0.58 6.73 14.33
N GLU A 113 -1.68 6.93 15.03
CA GLU A 113 -1.74 7.46 16.40
C GLU A 113 -2.45 6.41 17.27
N PRO A 114 -1.96 6.11 18.48
CA PRO A 114 -2.58 5.12 19.35
C PRO A 114 -4.07 5.39 19.60
N ASP A 115 -4.92 4.39 19.37
CA ASP A 115 -6.38 4.42 19.57
C ASP A 115 -7.14 5.47 18.74
N LEU A 116 -6.53 6.02 17.68
CA LEU A 116 -7.15 6.99 16.80
C LEU A 116 -7.29 6.45 15.37
N ASP A 117 -8.37 6.88 14.68
CA ASP A 117 -8.62 6.49 13.28
C ASP A 117 -7.95 7.43 12.26
N HIS A 118 -7.40 8.53 12.71
CA HIS A 118 -6.65 9.48 11.90
C HIS A 118 -5.16 9.38 12.18
N GLY A 119 -4.36 9.92 11.30
CA GLY A 119 -2.92 9.79 11.40
C GLY A 119 -2.16 11.04 11.02
N GLN A 120 -0.85 10.98 11.24
CA GLN A 120 0.12 11.99 10.83
C GLN A 120 1.47 11.34 10.56
N ILE A 121 2.28 11.96 9.70
CA ILE A 121 3.67 11.58 9.53
C ILE A 121 4.53 12.24 10.62
N GLY A 122 4.27 13.52 10.88
CA GLY A 122 4.95 14.31 11.89
C GLY A 122 6.22 15.00 11.36
N ARG A 123 6.30 16.30 11.56
CA ARG A 123 7.38 17.17 11.05
C ARG A 123 8.79 16.74 11.46
N GLY A 124 8.92 16.06 12.60
CA GLY A 124 10.21 15.55 13.08
C GLY A 124 10.82 14.47 12.17
N ARG A 125 10.01 13.83 11.32
CA ARG A 125 10.46 12.77 10.42
C ARG A 125 10.81 13.27 9.01
N TYR A 126 10.40 14.46 8.61
CA TYR A 126 10.55 14.93 7.21
C TYR A 126 11.99 14.94 6.74
N ARG A 127 12.90 15.47 7.56
CA ARG A 127 14.32 15.47 7.23
C ARG A 127 14.88 14.06 7.07
N TRP A 128 14.52 13.14 7.97
CA TRP A 128 14.91 11.74 7.87
C TRP A 128 14.38 11.10 6.59
N ILE A 129 13.11 11.37 6.21
CA ILE A 129 12.52 10.86 4.97
C ILE A 129 13.31 11.37 3.75
N GLU A 130 13.62 12.66 3.69
CA GLU A 130 14.41 13.24 2.60
C GLU A 130 15.80 12.58 2.50
N GLU A 131 16.48 12.39 3.65
CA GLU A 131 17.79 11.73 3.71
C GLU A 131 17.76 10.25 3.25
N GLN A 132 16.60 9.57 3.40
CA GLN A 132 16.50 8.18 2.91
C GLN A 132 16.39 8.09 1.40
N PHE A 133 15.95 9.13 0.72
CA PHE A 133 15.86 9.19 -0.73
C PHE A 133 17.04 9.92 -1.39
N ASP A 134 18.05 10.30 -0.62
CA ASP A 134 19.30 10.86 -1.14
C ASP A 134 20.23 9.73 -1.63
N ASP A 135 19.75 9.01 -2.65
CA ASP A 135 20.45 7.91 -3.30
C ASP A 135 20.25 7.94 -4.82
N GLU A 136 20.96 7.07 -5.53
CA GLU A 136 20.88 6.93 -7.00
C GLU A 136 19.75 5.97 -7.45
N SER A 137 18.76 5.68 -6.61
CA SER A 137 17.69 4.75 -6.96
C SER A 137 16.85 5.29 -8.12
N GLN A 138 16.53 4.39 -9.05
CA GLN A 138 15.72 4.68 -10.22
C GLN A 138 14.25 4.88 -9.84
N LEU A 139 13.72 4.04 -8.93
CA LEU A 139 12.36 4.13 -8.43
C LEU A 139 12.34 4.39 -6.92
N ARG A 140 11.70 5.49 -6.51
CA ARG A 140 11.53 5.90 -5.12
C ARG A 140 10.08 5.75 -4.70
N ILE A 141 9.83 4.85 -3.73
CA ILE A 141 8.50 4.51 -3.24
C ILE A 141 8.38 4.93 -1.78
N PHE A 142 7.34 5.68 -1.46
CA PHE A 142 6.96 5.98 -0.08
C PHE A 142 5.72 5.20 0.32
N VAL A 143 5.74 4.57 1.49
CA VAL A 143 4.65 3.73 1.99
C VAL A 143 4.15 4.26 3.32
N LEU A 144 2.85 4.40 3.44
CA LEU A 144 2.14 4.69 4.68
C LEU A 144 0.77 4.02 4.64
N HIS A 145 0.09 3.92 5.79
CA HIS A 145 -1.27 3.36 5.80
C HIS A 145 -2.33 4.37 5.36
N HIS A 146 -2.37 5.55 5.99
CA HIS A 146 -3.36 6.59 5.71
C HIS A 146 -3.16 7.25 4.35
N HIS A 147 -4.19 7.96 3.89
CA HIS A 147 -4.12 8.68 2.63
C HIS A 147 -3.35 10.01 2.74
N LEU A 148 -2.67 10.41 1.67
CA LEU A 148 -2.16 11.78 1.47
C LEU A 148 -3.16 12.66 0.73
N LEU A 149 -4.01 12.05 -0.10
CA LEU A 149 -5.04 12.75 -0.89
C LEU A 149 -6.41 12.11 -0.64
N PRO A 150 -7.49 12.91 -0.67
CA PRO A 150 -8.84 12.37 -0.52
C PRO A 150 -9.18 11.40 -1.66
N VAL A 151 -9.78 10.26 -1.33
CA VAL A 151 -10.29 9.33 -2.35
C VAL A 151 -11.77 9.63 -2.60
N PRO A 152 -12.19 9.85 -3.86
CA PRO A 152 -13.59 10.12 -4.19
C PRO A 152 -14.54 9.03 -3.66
N GLY A 153 -15.69 9.43 -3.14
CA GLY A 153 -16.69 8.51 -2.61
C GLY A 153 -16.43 7.95 -1.22
N THR A 154 -15.30 8.27 -0.56
CA THR A 154 -14.99 7.76 0.79
C THR A 154 -15.56 8.63 1.93
N GLY A 155 -16.24 9.73 1.60
CA GLY A 155 -16.82 10.63 2.57
C GLY A 155 -15.83 11.66 3.13
N ARG A 156 -16.06 12.09 4.37
CA ARG A 156 -15.35 13.22 4.97
C ARG A 156 -13.82 13.02 5.06
N GLU A 157 -13.09 14.12 4.99
CA GLU A 157 -11.64 14.30 4.89
C GLU A 157 -10.79 13.74 6.07
N ARG A 158 -11.41 13.12 7.07
CA ARG A 158 -10.75 12.58 8.28
C ARG A 158 -9.78 11.40 8.02
N ASN A 159 -9.56 11.06 6.77
CA ASN A 159 -8.80 9.88 6.38
C ASN A 159 -7.44 10.24 5.78
N VAL A 160 -7.25 11.52 5.57
CA VAL A 160 -6.00 12.10 5.11
C VAL A 160 -5.18 12.44 6.35
N VAL A 161 -3.88 12.18 6.34
CA VAL A 161 -3.00 12.57 7.44
C VAL A 161 -3.09 14.08 7.70
N TYR A 162 -3.00 14.50 8.95
CA TYR A 162 -3.17 15.91 9.32
C TYR A 162 -2.18 16.84 8.65
N ASP A 163 -0.99 16.35 8.40
CA ASP A 163 0.14 17.09 7.83
C ASP A 163 0.36 16.75 6.34
N ALA A 164 -0.71 16.34 5.62
CA ALA A 164 -0.63 15.90 4.23
C ALA A 164 0.03 16.91 3.29
N GLY A 165 -0.24 18.20 3.44
CA GLY A 165 0.37 19.25 2.62
C GLY A 165 1.88 19.30 2.78
N ASP A 166 2.36 19.37 4.03
CA ASP A 166 3.80 19.38 4.37
C ASP A 166 4.47 18.07 3.92
N ALA A 167 3.77 16.93 4.08
CA ALA A 167 4.25 15.63 3.66
C ALA A 167 4.42 15.54 2.13
N ILE A 168 3.42 15.97 1.37
CA ILE A 168 3.47 15.98 -0.10
C ILE A 168 4.64 16.84 -0.58
N GLU A 169 4.81 18.05 -0.04
CA GLU A 169 5.93 18.92 -0.37
C GLU A 169 7.28 18.25 -0.07
N THR A 170 7.40 17.59 1.09
CA THR A 170 8.60 16.84 1.47
C THR A 170 8.90 15.73 0.47
N LEU A 171 7.90 14.92 0.10
CA LEU A 171 8.06 13.81 -0.84
C LEU A 171 8.42 14.30 -2.25
N GLN A 172 7.85 15.41 -2.70
CA GLN A 172 8.20 16.02 -3.98
C GLN A 172 9.65 16.51 -3.99
N ARG A 173 10.11 17.18 -2.92
CA ARG A 173 11.52 17.60 -2.79
C ARG A 173 12.48 16.41 -2.75
N ALA A 174 12.07 15.31 -2.11
CA ALA A 174 12.85 14.07 -2.07
C ALA A 174 12.82 13.29 -3.40
N GLY A 175 12.09 13.77 -4.41
CA GLY A 175 11.97 13.11 -5.70
C GLY A 175 11.26 11.77 -5.65
N VAL A 176 10.30 11.60 -4.72
CA VAL A 176 9.50 10.37 -4.64
C VAL A 176 8.61 10.26 -5.88
N HIS A 177 8.60 9.09 -6.50
CA HIS A 177 7.80 8.82 -7.70
C HIS A 177 6.44 8.23 -7.37
N LEU A 178 6.37 7.34 -6.35
CA LEU A 178 5.18 6.56 -6.05
C LEU A 178 4.91 6.54 -4.55
N VAL A 179 3.67 6.84 -4.16
CA VAL A 179 3.15 6.65 -2.80
C VAL A 179 2.16 5.51 -2.81
N LEU A 180 2.30 4.57 -1.87
CA LEU A 180 1.41 3.42 -1.69
C LEU A 180 0.71 3.52 -0.33
N SER A 181 -0.61 3.30 -0.32
CA SER A 181 -1.40 3.29 0.92
C SER A 181 -2.66 2.41 0.83
N GLY A 182 -3.30 2.17 1.98
CA GLY A 182 -4.55 1.41 2.12
C GLY A 182 -5.69 2.21 2.75
N HIS A 183 -6.21 1.74 3.91
CA HIS A 183 -7.08 2.42 4.88
C HIS A 183 -8.57 2.46 4.56
N LYS A 184 -9.00 2.89 3.38
CA LYS A 184 -10.44 3.10 3.11
C LYS A 184 -11.11 2.02 2.32
N HIS A 185 -10.39 0.97 1.97
CA HIS A 185 -10.86 -0.13 1.15
C HIS A 185 -11.39 0.31 -0.22
N VAL A 186 -11.04 1.54 -0.65
CA VAL A 186 -11.41 2.08 -1.97
C VAL A 186 -10.13 2.32 -2.76
N PRO A 187 -9.85 1.48 -3.73
CA PRO A 187 -8.66 1.64 -4.56
C PRO A 187 -8.78 2.86 -5.46
N TYR A 188 -7.73 3.66 -5.53
CA TYR A 188 -7.69 4.85 -6.37
C TYR A 188 -6.27 5.21 -6.79
N ALA A 189 -6.13 5.96 -7.88
CA ALA A 189 -4.85 6.50 -8.32
C ALA A 189 -4.95 7.99 -8.63
N TRP A 190 -4.04 8.75 -8.06
CA TRP A 190 -3.84 10.17 -8.30
C TRP A 190 -2.50 10.41 -9.00
N LYS A 191 -2.44 11.48 -9.80
CA LYS A 191 -1.19 12.13 -10.18
C LYS A 191 -1.21 13.57 -9.69
N LEU A 192 -0.15 13.95 -8.99
CA LEU A 192 0.09 15.29 -8.51
C LEU A 192 1.50 15.70 -8.96
N GLU A 193 1.60 16.49 -10.02
CA GLU A 193 2.86 16.80 -10.70
C GLU A 193 3.64 15.53 -11.07
N ASN A 194 4.81 15.29 -10.49
CA ASN A 194 5.64 14.11 -10.72
C ASN A 194 5.43 12.99 -9.69
N LEU A 195 4.48 13.16 -8.77
CA LEU A 195 4.14 12.20 -7.73
C LEU A 195 2.89 11.42 -8.10
N PHE A 196 2.99 10.09 -8.11
CA PHE A 196 1.86 9.19 -8.28
C PHE A 196 1.45 8.64 -6.90
N VAL A 197 0.17 8.74 -6.56
CA VAL A 197 -0.36 8.21 -5.30
C VAL A 197 -1.35 7.11 -5.63
N VAL A 198 -1.08 5.90 -5.17
CA VAL A 198 -1.90 4.71 -5.46
C VAL A 198 -2.38 4.10 -4.15
N ASN A 199 -3.69 4.17 -3.95
CA ASN A 199 -4.36 3.51 -2.85
C ASN A 199 -4.82 2.12 -3.31
N THR A 200 -4.62 1.09 -2.47
CA THR A 200 -5.23 -0.22 -2.69
C THR A 200 -6.53 -0.36 -1.90
N GLY A 201 -7.32 -1.38 -2.22
CA GLY A 201 -8.44 -1.80 -1.39
C GLY A 201 -7.99 -2.80 -0.33
N THR A 202 -8.94 -3.36 0.42
CA THR A 202 -8.68 -4.51 1.28
C THR A 202 -8.45 -5.76 0.42
N VAL A 203 -7.52 -6.61 0.85
CA VAL A 203 -7.24 -7.87 0.17
C VAL A 203 -8.17 -8.99 0.63
N SER A 204 -8.68 -8.93 1.87
CA SER A 204 -9.38 -10.05 2.51
C SER A 204 -10.60 -9.68 3.36
N SER A 205 -10.97 -8.40 3.48
CA SER A 205 -12.18 -8.02 4.23
C SER A 205 -13.37 -7.76 3.30
N LEU A 206 -14.55 -8.24 3.69
CA LEU A 206 -15.81 -7.89 3.03
C LEU A 206 -16.43 -6.59 3.58
N ARG A 207 -15.74 -5.88 4.46
CA ARG A 207 -16.11 -4.54 4.89
C ARG A 207 -15.78 -3.52 3.79
N LEU A 208 -16.53 -3.60 2.71
CA LEU A 208 -16.31 -2.82 1.50
C LEU A 208 -17.07 -1.50 1.52
N ARG A 209 -16.62 -0.55 0.71
CA ARG A 209 -17.28 0.74 0.51
C ARG A 209 -17.74 0.86 -0.95
N GLY A 210 -18.98 1.32 -1.12
CA GLY A 210 -19.58 1.46 -2.44
C GLY A 210 -19.68 0.12 -3.17
N ARG A 211 -19.19 0.06 -4.41
CA ARG A 211 -19.19 -1.12 -5.28
C ARG A 211 -17.80 -1.74 -5.44
N THR A 212 -16.86 -1.41 -4.56
CA THR A 212 -15.52 -1.97 -4.62
C THR A 212 -15.53 -3.47 -4.33
N ARG A 213 -14.49 -4.15 -4.81
CA ARG A 213 -14.23 -5.57 -4.52
C ARG A 213 -12.89 -5.69 -3.80
N PRO A 214 -12.66 -6.75 -3.03
CA PRO A 214 -11.33 -7.04 -2.50
C PRO A 214 -10.30 -7.03 -3.62
N CYS A 215 -9.16 -6.39 -3.36
CA CYS A 215 -8.12 -6.27 -4.37
C CYS A 215 -6.75 -5.97 -3.74
N TYR A 216 -5.73 -6.17 -4.55
CA TYR A 216 -4.36 -5.77 -4.29
C TYR A 216 -3.73 -5.21 -5.58
N ASN A 217 -2.59 -4.54 -5.46
CA ASN A 217 -1.91 -3.99 -6.63
C ASN A 217 -0.66 -4.80 -6.97
N VAL A 218 -0.31 -4.82 -8.25
CA VAL A 218 0.96 -5.31 -8.78
C VAL A 218 1.60 -4.17 -9.56
N ILE A 219 2.84 -3.85 -9.22
CA ILE A 219 3.63 -2.81 -9.86
C ILE A 219 4.73 -3.51 -10.66
N GLU A 220 4.73 -3.32 -11.97
CA GLU A 220 5.75 -3.81 -12.89
C GLU A 220 6.66 -2.64 -13.29
N VAL A 221 7.95 -2.81 -13.13
CA VAL A 221 8.98 -1.81 -13.45
C VAL A 221 9.90 -2.37 -14.52
N SER A 222 9.93 -1.76 -15.69
CA SER A 222 10.80 -2.17 -16.79
C SER A 222 11.53 -0.94 -17.33
N GLY A 223 12.84 -0.83 -17.02
CA GLY A 223 13.58 0.39 -17.27
C GLY A 223 12.90 1.60 -16.62
N ALA A 224 12.66 2.66 -17.39
CA ALA A 224 11.95 3.84 -16.91
C ALA A 224 10.41 3.71 -16.90
N HIS A 225 9.86 2.58 -17.32
CA HIS A 225 8.41 2.40 -17.40
C HIS A 225 7.86 1.68 -16.17
N VAL A 226 6.81 2.26 -15.57
CA VAL A 226 6.09 1.70 -14.43
C VAL A 226 4.64 1.47 -14.83
N ALA A 227 4.15 0.25 -14.64
CA ALA A 227 2.74 -0.10 -14.81
C ALA A 227 2.15 -0.60 -13.49
N VAL A 228 1.00 -0.07 -13.11
CA VAL A 228 0.28 -0.51 -11.90
C VAL A 228 -0.99 -1.21 -12.33
N TRP A 229 -1.10 -2.46 -11.88
CA TRP A 229 -2.24 -3.34 -12.09
C TRP A 229 -3.01 -3.49 -10.78
N ARG A 230 -4.34 -3.54 -10.86
CA ARG A 230 -5.21 -3.99 -9.79
C ARG A 230 -5.63 -5.42 -10.07
N LYS A 231 -5.39 -6.30 -9.10
CA LYS A 231 -5.83 -7.69 -9.15
C LYS A 231 -6.93 -7.93 -8.12
N HIS A 232 -7.88 -8.75 -8.48
CA HIS A 232 -8.97 -9.17 -7.62
C HIS A 232 -8.85 -10.67 -7.38
N PRO A 233 -8.70 -11.14 -6.12
CA PRO A 233 -8.63 -12.58 -5.82
C PRO A 233 -9.79 -13.35 -6.48
N PHE A 234 -9.50 -14.47 -7.13
CA PHE A 234 -10.44 -15.28 -7.95
C PHE A 234 -10.98 -14.60 -9.21
N HIS A 235 -10.61 -13.35 -9.49
CA HIS A 235 -11.05 -12.61 -10.66
C HIS A 235 -9.86 -12.16 -11.50
N GLY A 236 -10.12 -11.37 -12.51
CA GLY A 236 -9.07 -10.86 -13.38
C GLY A 236 -8.25 -9.71 -12.78
N GLN A 237 -7.49 -9.08 -13.64
CA GLN A 237 -6.73 -7.89 -13.34
C GLN A 237 -7.02 -6.79 -14.36
N GLU A 238 -6.81 -5.55 -13.97
CA GLU A 238 -6.93 -4.39 -14.82
C GLU A 238 -5.75 -3.45 -14.60
N ARG A 239 -5.25 -2.83 -15.66
CA ARG A 239 -4.24 -1.80 -15.55
C ARG A 239 -4.94 -0.50 -15.11
N ILE A 240 -4.44 0.12 -14.05
CA ILE A 240 -5.04 1.34 -13.50
C ILE A 240 -4.27 2.61 -13.88
N ILE A 241 -2.95 2.51 -13.98
CA ILE A 241 -2.08 3.59 -14.43
C ILE A 241 -0.78 3.01 -14.98
N GLN A 242 -0.20 3.70 -15.96
CA GLN A 242 1.18 3.51 -16.36
C GLN A 242 1.84 4.88 -16.53
N PHE A 243 3.15 4.96 -16.29
CA PHE A 243 3.91 6.20 -16.39
C PHE A 243 5.39 5.95 -16.67
N SER A 244 6.06 7.00 -17.16
CA SER A 244 7.50 7.02 -17.34
C SER A 244 8.17 7.78 -16.21
N LEU A 245 9.25 7.23 -15.67
CA LEU A 245 10.07 7.88 -14.62
C LEU A 245 10.88 9.06 -15.18
N ASP A 246 11.21 9.05 -16.48
CA ASP A 246 12.01 10.07 -17.12
C ASP A 246 11.19 11.28 -17.55
N THR A 247 10.01 11.05 -18.14
CA THR A 247 9.18 12.11 -18.74
C THR A 247 7.97 12.48 -17.91
N PHE A 248 7.60 11.63 -16.93
CA PHE A 248 6.35 11.73 -16.16
C PHE A 248 5.07 11.75 -17.01
N GLU A 249 5.18 11.37 -18.27
CA GLU A 249 4.03 11.07 -19.11
C GLU A 249 3.29 9.85 -18.53
N PHE A 250 1.97 9.88 -18.56
CA PHE A 250 1.16 8.84 -17.96
C PHE A 250 -0.13 8.59 -18.71
N GLU A 251 -0.65 7.37 -18.55
CA GLU A 251 -2.01 6.99 -18.93
C GLU A 251 -2.73 6.43 -17.70
N LYS A 252 -3.95 6.92 -17.49
CA LYS A 252 -4.86 6.39 -16.45
C LYS A 252 -6.00 5.65 -17.14
N TYR A 253 -6.26 4.43 -16.67
CA TYR A 253 -7.30 3.56 -17.25
C TYR A 253 -8.54 3.60 -16.36
N THR A 254 -9.72 3.67 -16.99
CA THR A 254 -11.00 3.56 -16.29
C THR A 254 -11.28 2.08 -16.00
N SER A 255 -11.69 1.78 -14.77
CA SER A 255 -12.04 0.41 -14.39
C SER A 255 -13.22 -0.12 -15.22
N ARG A 256 -13.03 -1.21 -15.95
CA ARG A 256 -14.12 -1.89 -16.68
C ARG A 256 -15.02 -2.71 -15.75
N ILE A 257 -14.51 -3.09 -14.57
CA ILE A 257 -15.25 -3.91 -13.59
C ILE A 257 -16.38 -3.09 -12.95
N GLU A 258 -16.23 -1.77 -12.84
CA GLU A 258 -17.27 -0.88 -12.35
C GLU A 258 -18.42 -0.71 -13.35
N ASP A 259 -18.17 -0.81 -14.65
CA ASP A 259 -19.16 -0.64 -15.71
C ASP A 259 -20.08 -1.86 -15.89
N GLU A 260 -19.62 -3.09 -15.67
CA GLU A 260 -20.43 -4.31 -15.81
C GLU A 260 -21.53 -4.43 -14.74
N VAL A 261 -21.41 -3.76 -13.59
CA VAL A 261 -22.41 -3.77 -12.51
C VAL A 261 -23.53 -2.77 -12.76
N THR A 262 -23.35 -1.82 -13.67
CA THR A 262 -24.32 -0.77 -13.98
C THR A 262 -25.42 -1.23 -14.97
N THR A 263 -25.26 -2.39 -15.60
CA THR A 263 -26.14 -2.91 -16.67
C THR A 263 -26.99 -4.12 -16.27
N ARG A 264 -27.17 -4.37 -14.95
CA ARG A 264 -28.10 -5.42 -14.49
C ARG A 264 -29.10 -4.91 -13.48
#